data_1ca80ad820a9fa24b9a95d0cd8e07353
#
_entry.id   1ca80ad820a9fa24b9a95d0cd8e07353
#
_cell.length_a   1.000
_cell.length_b   1.000
_cell.length_c   1.000
_cell.angle_alpha   90.00
_cell.angle_beta   90.00
_cell.angle_gamma   90.00
#
_symmetry.space_group_name_H-M   'P 1'
#
loop_
_entity.id
_entity.type
_entity.pdbx_description
1 polymer ?
#
loop_
_entity_poly.entity_id
_entity_poly.type
_entity_poly.pdbx_seq_one_letter_code
_entity_poly.pdbx_strand_id
1 'polypeptide(L)'
;MNENKKYSINNMLLAFITFLGVVGLVALTGFFLLTPPDDIIMGQVEATQVRISGKVPGRIEAYRFSEGDKVKVGDTLVFLDTPEVLAKLQQAEAVRRAAEAQNAKAIKGARAQEIAGAYEMWQKAKAGLDIAQKSYTRIQNLFDKGVMSAQKRDEAEASYKAMAATEKAAKSQYDMAVDGARVEDKAAAAALVGQAAGAVAEVESYLKEAALVSPIDGEVSERFPEVGELVGTGAPIMNITDLNDMWVTFSIREDHLKNIKIGTELDAFIPALDNRPVKLKVYYMKDMGTYAAWKATKTNGQFDSKTFEVRARPMEKVADLRPGMSVIKKLTIDN
;
A
#
# COMPACT_ATOMS: atom_id res chain seq x y z
N MET A 1 101.48 -40.70 2.36
CA MET A 1 100.59 -39.95 3.28
C MET A 1 99.75 -38.94 2.56
N ASN A 2 99.41 -39.12 1.25
CA ASN A 2 98.64 -38.13 0.47
C ASN A 2 97.36 -38.62 -0.17
N GLU A 3 97.03 -39.91 -0.18
CA GLU A 3 95.82 -40.41 -0.81
C GLU A 3 94.56 -40.28 0.10
N ASN A 4 94.65 -40.54 1.38
CA ASN A 4 93.53 -40.43 2.34
C ASN A 4 93.02 -39.03 2.50
N LYS A 5 93.80 -37.98 2.23
CA LYS A 5 93.36 -36.59 2.33
C LYS A 5 92.54 -36.14 1.15
N LYS A 6 92.72 -36.76 -0.05
CA LYS A 6 91.98 -36.47 -1.29
C LYS A 6 90.60 -37.09 -1.25
N TYR A 7 90.47 -38.30 -0.70
CA TYR A 7 89.12 -38.97 -0.50
C TYR A 7 88.27 -38.24 0.54
N SER A 8 88.89 -37.72 1.59
CA SER A 8 88.17 -36.97 2.63
C SER A 8 87.60 -35.62 2.10
N ILE A 9 88.31 -34.93 1.21
CA ILE A 9 87.87 -33.64 0.64
C ILE A 9 86.73 -33.85 -0.38
N ASN A 10 86.84 -34.91 -1.19
CA ASN A 10 85.76 -35.22 -2.16
C ASN A 10 84.50 -35.63 -1.48
N ASN A 11 84.51 -36.41 -0.38
CA ASN A 11 83.37 -36.80 0.38
C ASN A 11 82.75 -35.59 1.14
N MET A 12 83.60 -34.65 1.59
CA MET A 12 83.13 -33.42 2.22
C MET A 12 82.47 -32.47 1.18
N LEU A 13 83.00 -32.40 -0.04
CA LEU A 13 82.43 -31.66 -1.15
C LEU A 13 81.07 -32.26 -1.61
N LEU A 14 80.98 -33.58 -1.67
CA LEU A 14 79.73 -34.30 -2.01
C LEU A 14 78.70 -34.07 -0.93
N ALA A 15 79.04 -34.13 0.37
CA ALA A 15 78.13 -33.85 1.48
C ALA A 15 77.65 -32.40 1.46
N PHE A 16 78.52 -31.46 1.07
CA PHE A 16 78.12 -30.05 0.96
C PHE A 16 77.19 -29.78 -0.20
N ILE A 17 77.41 -30.43 -1.37
CA ILE A 17 76.48 -30.33 -2.54
C ILE A 17 75.10 -30.97 -2.22
N THR A 18 75.07 -32.13 -1.55
CA THR A 18 73.82 -32.75 -1.13
C THR A 18 73.10 -31.91 -0.09
N PHE A 19 73.79 -31.30 0.86
CA PHE A 19 73.22 -30.37 1.82
C PHE A 19 72.61 -29.14 1.12
N LEU A 20 73.33 -28.51 0.17
CA LEU A 20 72.81 -27.39 -0.63
C LEU A 20 71.58 -27.79 -1.49
N GLY A 21 71.58 -29.01 -2.05
CA GLY A 21 70.47 -29.55 -2.78
C GLY A 21 69.17 -29.72 -1.90
N VAL A 22 69.34 -30.24 -0.69
CA VAL A 22 68.28 -30.39 0.29
C VAL A 22 67.78 -29.03 0.75
N VAL A 23 68.65 -28.06 1.06
CA VAL A 23 68.23 -26.70 1.42
C VAL A 23 67.52 -26.01 0.27
N GLY A 24 67.95 -26.18 -0.97
CA GLY A 24 67.32 -25.65 -2.15
C GLY A 24 65.91 -26.26 -2.34
N LEU A 25 65.78 -27.57 -2.12
CA LEU A 25 64.48 -28.27 -2.24
C LEU A 25 63.52 -27.87 -1.12
N VAL A 26 63.98 -27.69 0.10
CA VAL A 26 63.16 -27.17 1.23
C VAL A 26 62.78 -25.72 1.00
N ALA A 27 63.65 -24.88 0.47
CA ALA A 27 63.35 -23.50 0.13
C ALA A 27 62.32 -23.41 -1.01
N LEU A 28 62.43 -24.28 -2.02
CA LEU A 28 61.49 -24.33 -3.16
C LEU A 28 60.13 -24.84 -2.74
N THR A 29 60.11 -25.89 -1.90
CA THR A 29 58.84 -26.39 -1.33
C THR A 29 58.19 -25.37 -0.37
N GLY A 30 59.01 -24.70 0.45
CA GLY A 30 58.57 -23.61 1.30
C GLY A 30 57.99 -22.44 0.51
N PHE A 31 58.61 -22.06 -0.58
CA PHE A 31 58.15 -21.00 -1.46
C PHE A 31 56.78 -21.35 -2.11
N PHE A 32 56.58 -22.58 -2.56
CA PHE A 32 55.29 -23.05 -3.14
C PHE A 32 54.22 -23.25 -2.08
N LEU A 33 54.52 -23.65 -0.85
CA LEU A 33 53.56 -23.87 0.24
C LEU A 33 53.23 -22.60 1.02
N LEU A 34 54.10 -21.58 1.00
CA LEU A 34 53.93 -20.32 1.74
C LEU A 34 53.50 -19.13 0.87
N THR A 35 53.18 -19.36 -0.43
CA THR A 35 52.53 -18.29 -1.21
C THR A 35 51.18 -17.92 -0.53
N PRO A 36 51.03 -16.68 -0.05
CA PRO A 36 49.77 -16.27 0.56
C PRO A 36 48.66 -16.41 -0.48
N PRO A 37 47.45 -16.85 -0.07
CA PRO A 37 46.32 -16.92 -0.99
C PRO A 37 46.03 -15.51 -1.52
N ASP A 38 45.62 -15.44 -2.79
CA ASP A 38 45.19 -14.19 -3.42
C ASP A 38 44.21 -13.47 -2.50
N ASP A 39 44.44 -12.20 -2.20
CA ASP A 39 43.50 -11.36 -1.51
C ASP A 39 42.23 -11.24 -2.39
N ILE A 40 41.14 -11.73 -1.89
CA ILE A 40 39.83 -11.71 -2.59
C ILE A 40 38.82 -10.86 -1.84
N ILE A 41 38.04 -10.10 -2.57
CA ILE A 41 36.85 -9.44 -2.04
C ILE A 41 35.64 -10.30 -2.42
N MET A 42 34.88 -10.72 -1.41
CA MET A 42 33.64 -11.45 -1.61
C MET A 42 32.47 -10.49 -1.57
N GLY A 43 31.57 -10.64 -2.52
CA GLY A 43 30.27 -9.98 -2.57
C GLY A 43 29.16 -11.01 -2.69
N GLN A 44 27.93 -10.54 -2.50
CA GLN A 44 26.73 -11.34 -2.64
C GLN A 44 25.77 -10.65 -3.60
N VAL A 45 25.11 -11.43 -4.46
CA VAL A 45 24.04 -10.94 -5.32
C VAL A 45 22.80 -10.68 -4.47
N GLU A 46 22.23 -9.50 -4.60
CA GLU A 46 20.98 -9.08 -4.02
C GLU A 46 20.02 -8.64 -5.12
N ALA A 47 18.74 -8.59 -4.82
CA ALA A 47 17.70 -8.12 -5.72
C ALA A 47 16.67 -7.29 -4.96
N THR A 48 15.91 -6.47 -5.67
CA THR A 48 14.76 -5.78 -5.09
C THR A 48 13.71 -6.79 -4.68
N GLN A 49 13.32 -6.74 -3.40
CA GLN A 49 12.27 -7.57 -2.84
C GLN A 49 11.12 -6.69 -2.38
N VAL A 50 9.92 -7.04 -2.80
CA VAL A 50 8.68 -6.41 -2.35
C VAL A 50 7.90 -7.37 -1.47
N ARG A 51 7.65 -6.92 -0.24
CA ARG A 51 6.86 -7.67 0.73
C ARG A 51 5.39 -7.36 0.55
N ILE A 52 4.61 -8.35 0.21
CA ILE A 52 3.15 -8.26 0.08
C ILE A 52 2.54 -8.45 1.46
N SER A 53 1.69 -7.51 1.86
CA SER A 53 0.96 -7.54 3.13
C SER A 53 -0.48 -7.09 2.92
N GLY A 54 -1.41 -7.67 3.71
CA GLY A 54 -2.83 -7.32 3.66
C GLY A 54 -3.14 -6.06 4.46
N LYS A 55 -4.00 -5.21 3.92
CA LYS A 55 -4.54 -4.04 4.61
C LYS A 55 -5.68 -4.42 5.57
N VAL A 56 -6.37 -5.51 5.29
CA VAL A 56 -7.46 -6.05 6.10
C VAL A 56 -7.04 -7.38 6.74
N PRO A 57 -7.46 -7.64 7.98
CA PRO A 57 -7.25 -8.94 8.58
C PRO A 57 -8.17 -9.97 7.91
N GLY A 58 -7.67 -11.20 7.78
CA GLY A 58 -8.44 -12.28 7.16
C GLY A 58 -7.72 -13.61 7.30
N ARG A 59 -8.40 -14.69 6.92
CA ARG A 59 -7.81 -16.03 6.86
C ARG A 59 -7.32 -16.29 5.44
N ILE A 60 -6.15 -16.89 5.28
CA ILE A 60 -5.67 -17.31 3.97
C ILE A 60 -6.62 -18.37 3.41
N GLU A 61 -7.33 -18.01 2.34
CA GLU A 61 -8.23 -18.93 1.64
C GLU A 61 -7.46 -19.80 0.65
N ALA A 62 -6.69 -19.15 -0.23
CA ALA A 62 -5.89 -19.85 -1.24
C ALA A 62 -4.76 -18.97 -1.78
N TYR A 63 -3.66 -19.61 -2.15
CA TYR A 63 -2.59 -19.05 -2.97
C TYR A 63 -2.78 -19.44 -4.42
N ARG A 64 -2.57 -18.50 -5.35
CA ARG A 64 -2.57 -18.79 -6.79
C ARG A 64 -1.21 -19.18 -7.33
N PHE A 65 -0.16 -18.79 -6.63
CA PHE A 65 1.23 -19.03 -7.02
C PHE A 65 1.98 -19.71 -5.88
N SER A 66 2.88 -20.58 -6.24
CA SER A 66 3.83 -21.25 -5.35
C SER A 66 5.17 -20.55 -5.35
N GLU A 67 6.00 -20.86 -4.35
CA GLU A 67 7.39 -20.40 -4.34
C GLU A 67 8.12 -20.87 -5.61
N GLY A 68 8.87 -19.96 -6.24
CA GLY A 68 9.53 -20.17 -7.52
C GLY A 68 8.70 -19.80 -8.76
N ASP A 69 7.39 -19.55 -8.62
CA ASP A 69 6.55 -19.14 -9.74
C ASP A 69 6.82 -17.67 -10.15
N LYS A 70 6.72 -17.42 -11.44
CA LYS A 70 6.83 -16.06 -12.00
C LYS A 70 5.47 -15.37 -12.00
N VAL A 71 5.46 -14.14 -11.56
CA VAL A 71 4.27 -13.28 -11.46
C VAL A 71 4.48 -11.97 -12.22
N LYS A 72 3.37 -11.38 -12.68
CA LYS A 72 3.33 -10.08 -13.35
C LYS A 72 2.57 -9.07 -12.50
N VAL A 73 2.82 -7.79 -12.77
CA VAL A 73 2.01 -6.70 -12.20
C VAL A 73 0.52 -6.94 -12.42
N GLY A 74 -0.26 -6.89 -11.34
CA GLY A 74 -1.71 -7.09 -11.36
C GLY A 74 -2.17 -8.54 -11.21
N ASP A 75 -1.28 -9.52 -11.24
CA ASP A 75 -1.65 -10.91 -10.97
C ASP A 75 -2.14 -11.04 -9.51
N THR A 76 -3.29 -11.70 -9.33
CA THR A 76 -3.80 -12.01 -7.99
C THR A 76 -2.99 -13.13 -7.38
N LEU A 77 -2.36 -12.86 -6.25
CA LEU A 77 -1.43 -13.76 -5.57
C LEU A 77 -2.12 -14.65 -4.55
N VAL A 78 -2.99 -14.05 -3.73
CA VAL A 78 -3.65 -14.71 -2.61
C VAL A 78 -5.05 -14.16 -2.41
N PHE A 79 -5.96 -15.02 -1.98
CA PHE A 79 -7.29 -14.66 -1.53
C PHE A 79 -7.37 -14.78 0.00
N LEU A 80 -7.97 -13.75 0.61
CA LEU A 80 -8.27 -13.73 2.04
C LEU A 80 -9.77 -13.92 2.23
N ASP A 81 -10.16 -14.85 3.08
CA ASP A 81 -11.51 -14.96 3.60
C ASP A 81 -11.70 -13.88 4.68
N THR A 82 -12.64 -12.96 4.44
CA THR A 82 -12.92 -11.79 5.28
C THR A 82 -14.40 -11.64 5.56
N PRO A 83 -15.04 -12.57 6.30
CA PRO A 83 -16.48 -12.56 6.54
C PRO A 83 -16.95 -11.31 7.28
N GLU A 84 -16.10 -10.70 8.11
CA GLU A 84 -16.41 -9.47 8.82
C GLU A 84 -16.56 -8.28 7.87
N VAL A 85 -15.74 -8.21 6.81
CA VAL A 85 -15.84 -7.16 5.78
C VAL A 85 -17.12 -7.34 4.97
N LEU A 86 -17.48 -8.59 4.63
CA LEU A 86 -18.74 -8.89 3.94
C LEU A 86 -19.96 -8.51 4.79
N ALA A 87 -19.95 -8.80 6.10
CA ALA A 87 -21.00 -8.41 7.02
C ALA A 87 -21.14 -6.87 7.11
N LYS A 88 -20.02 -6.15 7.16
CA LYS A 88 -20.01 -4.68 7.13
C LYS A 88 -20.56 -4.13 5.80
N LEU A 89 -20.26 -4.77 4.67
CA LEU A 89 -20.81 -4.38 3.39
C LEU A 89 -22.36 -4.48 3.39
N GLN A 90 -22.88 -5.62 3.84
CA GLN A 90 -24.33 -5.82 3.97
C GLN A 90 -24.98 -4.78 4.88
N GLN A 91 -24.34 -4.43 6.00
CA GLN A 91 -24.80 -3.38 6.89
C GLN A 91 -24.82 -2.01 6.20
N ALA A 92 -23.73 -1.62 5.53
CA ALA A 92 -23.64 -0.35 4.82
C ALA A 92 -24.68 -0.24 3.70
N GLU A 93 -24.91 -1.31 2.94
CA GLU A 93 -25.97 -1.38 1.92
C GLU A 93 -27.38 -1.25 2.52
N ALA A 94 -27.63 -1.83 3.69
CA ALA A 94 -28.91 -1.68 4.38
C ALA A 94 -29.14 -0.22 4.79
N VAL A 95 -28.10 0.48 5.30
CA VAL A 95 -28.17 1.91 5.62
C VAL A 95 -28.43 2.74 4.35
N ARG A 96 -27.75 2.43 3.23
CA ARG A 96 -27.98 3.12 1.96
C ARG A 96 -29.44 2.95 1.50
N ARG A 97 -29.98 1.73 1.51
CA ARG A 97 -31.39 1.49 1.17
C ARG A 97 -32.36 2.26 2.06
N ALA A 98 -32.06 2.39 3.36
CA ALA A 98 -32.89 3.18 4.27
C ALA A 98 -32.83 4.69 3.93
N ALA A 99 -31.67 5.22 3.61
CA ALA A 99 -31.49 6.62 3.19
C ALA A 99 -32.21 6.89 1.84
N GLU A 100 -32.09 5.97 0.88
CA GLU A 100 -32.80 6.06 -0.41
C GLU A 100 -34.34 6.08 -0.22
N ALA A 101 -34.86 5.23 0.66
CA ALA A 101 -36.28 5.22 0.99
C ALA A 101 -36.73 6.54 1.66
N GLN A 102 -35.91 7.09 2.54
CA GLN A 102 -36.19 8.41 3.17
C GLN A 102 -36.16 9.54 2.14
N ASN A 103 -35.20 9.54 1.23
CA ASN A 103 -35.13 10.50 0.13
C ASN A 103 -36.32 10.38 -0.81
N ALA A 104 -36.69 9.16 -1.20
CA ALA A 104 -37.90 8.92 -2.02
C ALA A 104 -39.19 9.44 -1.34
N LYS A 105 -39.29 9.29 -0.01
CA LYS A 105 -40.40 9.85 0.77
C LYS A 105 -40.38 11.39 0.75
N ALA A 106 -39.22 12.03 0.91
CA ALA A 106 -39.08 13.48 0.86
C ALA A 106 -39.46 14.04 -0.54
N ILE A 107 -39.02 13.37 -1.60
CA ILE A 107 -39.35 13.75 -3.00
C ILE A 107 -40.84 13.57 -3.29
N LYS A 108 -41.43 12.44 -2.86
CA LYS A 108 -42.84 12.14 -3.11
C LYS A 108 -43.79 13.10 -2.38
N GLY A 109 -43.38 13.68 -1.26
CA GLY A 109 -44.18 14.63 -0.49
C GLY A 109 -45.34 14.00 0.25
N ALA A 110 -46.42 14.79 0.46
CA ALA A 110 -47.65 14.35 1.14
C ALA A 110 -48.39 13.26 0.33
N ARG A 111 -49.10 12.42 1.03
CA ARG A 111 -49.91 11.37 0.40
C ARG A 111 -51.13 11.98 -0.35
N ALA A 112 -51.54 11.35 -1.43
CA ALA A 112 -52.69 11.81 -2.21
C ALA A 112 -53.97 12.01 -1.35
N GLN A 113 -54.16 11.16 -0.32
CA GLN A 113 -55.28 11.27 0.63
C GLN A 113 -55.16 12.49 1.54
N GLU A 114 -53.94 12.87 1.93
CA GLU A 114 -53.68 14.06 2.75
C GLU A 114 -53.95 15.33 1.95
N ILE A 115 -53.50 15.38 0.68
CA ILE A 115 -53.77 16.47 -0.26
C ILE A 115 -55.29 16.59 -0.52
N ALA A 116 -55.97 15.47 -0.77
CA ALA A 116 -57.43 15.46 -1.00
C ALA A 116 -58.17 15.93 0.24
N GLY A 117 -57.80 15.48 1.44
CA GLY A 117 -58.40 15.93 2.71
C GLY A 117 -58.25 17.42 2.94
N ALA A 118 -57.05 17.97 2.70
CA ALA A 118 -56.79 19.42 2.80
C ALA A 118 -57.61 20.22 1.75
N TYR A 119 -57.75 19.69 0.54
CA TYR A 119 -58.56 20.29 -0.50
C TYR A 119 -60.04 20.38 -0.08
N GLU A 120 -60.64 19.30 0.42
CA GLU A 120 -62.03 19.30 0.88
C GLU A 120 -62.27 20.25 2.05
N MET A 121 -61.30 20.38 2.98
CA MET A 121 -61.36 21.38 4.05
C MET A 121 -61.33 22.80 3.50
N TRP A 122 -60.51 23.10 2.50
CA TRP A 122 -60.50 24.38 1.83
C TRP A 122 -61.82 24.64 1.09
N GLN A 123 -62.40 23.66 0.36
CA GLN A 123 -63.68 23.81 -0.30
C GLN A 123 -64.83 24.10 0.70
N LYS A 124 -64.83 23.45 1.86
CA LYS A 124 -65.77 23.73 2.96
C LYS A 124 -65.65 25.18 3.47
N ALA A 125 -64.40 25.65 3.70
CA ALA A 125 -64.16 27.02 4.16
C ALA A 125 -64.57 28.05 3.08
N LYS A 126 -64.34 27.78 1.81
CA LYS A 126 -64.72 28.61 0.66
C LYS A 126 -66.26 28.74 0.56
N ALA A 127 -67.00 27.65 0.75
CA ALA A 127 -68.46 27.68 0.78
C ALA A 127 -69.02 28.51 1.94
N GLY A 128 -68.34 28.41 3.14
CA GLY A 128 -68.63 29.26 4.30
C GLY A 128 -68.44 30.76 4.04
N LEU A 129 -67.31 31.10 3.38
CA LEU A 129 -67.02 32.48 2.97
C LEU A 129 -68.07 33.03 1.99
N ASP A 130 -68.43 32.25 0.98
CA ASP A 130 -69.46 32.65 -0.02
C ASP A 130 -70.80 32.99 0.64
N ILE A 131 -71.27 32.16 1.61
CA ILE A 131 -72.50 32.44 2.37
C ILE A 131 -72.30 33.72 3.19
N ALA A 132 -71.23 33.92 3.93
CA ALA A 132 -70.97 35.09 4.76
C ALA A 132 -70.91 36.38 3.90
N GLN A 133 -70.25 36.31 2.73
CA GLN A 133 -70.11 37.40 1.80
C GLN A 133 -71.49 37.83 1.24
N LYS A 134 -72.34 36.87 0.80
CA LYS A 134 -73.65 37.14 0.33
C LYS A 134 -74.56 37.72 1.41
N SER A 135 -74.40 37.26 2.66
CA SER A 135 -75.13 37.81 3.79
C SER A 135 -74.71 39.24 4.07
N TYR A 136 -73.39 39.50 4.14
CA TYR A 136 -72.84 40.86 4.36
C TYR A 136 -73.29 41.82 3.27
N THR A 137 -73.19 41.48 2.01
CA THR A 137 -73.58 42.31 0.88
C THR A 137 -75.06 42.64 0.96
N ARG A 138 -75.93 41.67 1.35
CA ARG A 138 -77.37 41.91 1.51
C ARG A 138 -77.66 42.85 2.64
N ILE A 139 -77.04 42.68 3.81
CA ILE A 139 -77.21 43.52 5.00
C ILE A 139 -76.69 44.92 4.73
N GLN A 140 -75.56 45.08 4.07
CA GLN A 140 -75.02 46.38 3.67
C GLN A 140 -75.95 47.15 2.76
N ASN A 141 -76.58 46.49 1.73
CA ASN A 141 -77.51 47.11 0.84
C ASN A 141 -78.79 47.54 1.58
N LEU A 142 -79.23 46.81 2.61
CA LEU A 142 -80.40 47.20 3.44
C LEU A 142 -80.04 48.31 4.45
N PHE A 143 -78.86 48.36 4.93
CA PHE A 143 -78.35 49.45 5.77
C PHE A 143 -78.30 50.77 4.96
N ASP A 144 -77.75 50.73 3.75
CA ASP A 144 -77.69 51.89 2.85
C ASP A 144 -79.04 52.45 2.52
N LYS A 145 -80.10 51.63 2.57
CA LYS A 145 -81.54 52.00 2.40
C LYS A 145 -82.18 52.40 3.71
N GLY A 146 -81.48 52.43 4.81
CA GLY A 146 -81.99 52.84 6.14
C GLY A 146 -82.90 51.77 6.80
N VAL A 147 -82.92 50.52 6.33
CA VAL A 147 -83.81 49.45 6.84
C VAL A 147 -83.10 48.62 7.96
N MET A 148 -81.78 48.59 8.00
CA MET A 148 -80.98 47.82 9.01
C MET A 148 -80.22 48.74 9.91
N SER A 149 -79.92 48.26 11.15
CA SER A 149 -79.04 48.99 12.13
C SER A 149 -77.58 48.84 11.82
N ALA A 150 -76.72 49.82 12.25
CA ALA A 150 -75.31 49.77 12.14
C ALA A 150 -74.70 48.52 12.84
N GLN A 151 -75.29 48.14 13.99
CA GLN A 151 -74.88 46.94 14.72
C GLN A 151 -75.01 45.67 13.87
N LYS A 152 -76.08 45.49 13.16
CA LYS A 152 -76.34 44.35 12.31
C LYS A 152 -75.35 44.32 11.10
N ARG A 153 -75.04 45.48 10.54
CA ARG A 153 -74.01 45.58 9.48
C ARG A 153 -72.64 45.17 10.03
N ASP A 154 -72.24 45.70 11.21
CA ASP A 154 -70.94 45.40 11.82
C ASP A 154 -70.79 43.93 12.24
N GLU A 155 -71.88 43.28 12.73
CA GLU A 155 -71.94 41.83 12.97
C GLU A 155 -71.75 41.01 11.69
N ALA A 156 -72.40 41.40 10.60
CA ALA A 156 -72.27 40.72 9.32
C ALA A 156 -70.89 40.92 8.68
N GLU A 157 -70.30 42.14 8.81
CA GLU A 157 -68.97 42.43 8.39
C GLU A 157 -67.89 41.63 9.20
N ALA A 158 -68.02 41.55 10.50
CA ALA A 158 -67.17 40.74 11.35
C ALA A 158 -67.26 39.28 11.00
N SER A 159 -68.44 38.71 10.75
CA SER A 159 -68.63 37.35 10.27
C SER A 159 -67.97 37.10 8.92
N TYR A 160 -68.13 38.00 7.95
CA TYR A 160 -67.45 37.91 6.65
C TYR A 160 -65.95 37.88 6.77
N LYS A 161 -65.35 38.82 7.57
CA LYS A 161 -63.90 38.89 7.81
C LYS A 161 -63.40 37.63 8.50
N ALA A 162 -64.15 37.06 9.45
CA ALA A 162 -63.80 35.81 10.13
C ALA A 162 -63.78 34.63 9.17
N MET A 163 -64.79 34.50 8.26
CA MET A 163 -64.84 33.44 7.26
C MET A 163 -63.76 33.61 6.18
N ALA A 164 -63.40 34.84 5.80
CA ALA A 164 -62.29 35.12 4.91
C ALA A 164 -60.96 34.69 5.50
N ALA A 165 -60.72 34.94 6.78
CA ALA A 165 -59.53 34.44 7.47
C ALA A 165 -59.48 32.92 7.55
N THR A 166 -60.61 32.27 7.81
CA THR A 166 -60.74 30.81 7.85
C THR A 166 -60.45 30.17 6.49
N GLU A 167 -61.00 30.74 5.40
CA GLU A 167 -60.74 30.26 4.03
C GLU A 167 -59.25 30.40 3.69
N LYS A 168 -58.63 31.55 3.98
CA LYS A 168 -57.23 31.79 3.76
C LYS A 168 -56.33 30.80 4.52
N ALA A 169 -56.67 30.49 5.79
CA ALA A 169 -55.97 29.50 6.58
C ALA A 169 -56.07 28.08 5.99
N ALA A 170 -57.29 27.68 5.58
CA ALA A 170 -57.53 26.39 4.96
C ALA A 170 -56.83 26.25 3.59
N LYS A 171 -56.78 27.35 2.81
CA LYS A 171 -56.02 27.40 1.56
C LYS A 171 -54.53 27.22 1.79
N SER A 172 -53.96 27.93 2.77
CA SER A 172 -52.55 27.79 3.10
C SER A 172 -52.19 26.36 3.53
N GLN A 173 -53.12 25.66 4.22
CA GLN A 173 -52.92 24.25 4.59
C GLN A 173 -52.93 23.32 3.37
N TYR A 174 -53.81 23.57 2.41
CA TYR A 174 -53.84 22.83 1.15
C TYR A 174 -52.56 23.09 0.32
N ASP A 175 -52.15 24.36 0.16
CA ASP A 175 -50.95 24.73 -0.58
C ASP A 175 -49.72 24.05 0.06
N MET A 176 -49.54 24.03 1.39
CA MET A 176 -48.46 23.30 2.07
C MET A 176 -48.47 21.80 1.79
N ALA A 177 -49.69 21.19 1.72
CA ALA A 177 -49.77 19.77 1.41
C ALA A 177 -49.38 19.47 -0.06
N VAL A 178 -49.71 20.36 -1.00
CA VAL A 178 -49.35 20.25 -2.43
C VAL A 178 -47.86 20.48 -2.66
N ASP A 179 -47.26 21.51 -2.04
CA ASP A 179 -45.85 21.86 -2.15
C ASP A 179 -44.94 20.75 -1.56
N GLY A 180 -45.44 20.05 -0.52
CA GLY A 180 -44.76 18.93 0.11
C GLY A 180 -43.54 19.37 0.93
N ALA A 181 -42.47 18.54 0.90
CA ALA A 181 -41.25 18.82 1.63
C ALA A 181 -40.50 20.01 1.04
N ARG A 182 -39.89 20.80 1.90
CA ARG A 182 -39.05 21.96 1.51
C ARG A 182 -37.84 21.53 0.68
N VAL A 183 -37.28 22.46 -0.10
CA VAL A 183 -36.11 22.22 -0.93
C VAL A 183 -34.92 21.78 -0.04
N GLU A 184 -34.77 22.39 1.13
CA GLU A 184 -33.73 22.06 2.09
C GLU A 184 -33.87 20.66 2.66
N ASP A 185 -35.10 20.20 2.95
CA ASP A 185 -35.38 18.85 3.45
C ASP A 185 -35.06 17.79 2.37
N LYS A 186 -35.41 18.09 1.10
CA LYS A 186 -35.06 17.24 -0.04
C LYS A 186 -33.55 17.16 -0.24
N ALA A 187 -32.86 18.30 -0.14
CA ALA A 187 -31.41 18.37 -0.24
C ALA A 187 -30.70 17.60 0.90
N ALA A 188 -31.23 17.75 2.14
CA ALA A 188 -30.69 17.01 3.29
C ALA A 188 -30.90 15.49 3.12
N ALA A 189 -32.07 15.05 2.67
CA ALA A 189 -32.32 13.63 2.41
C ALA A 189 -31.43 13.07 1.28
N ALA A 190 -31.20 13.84 0.22
CA ALA A 190 -30.26 13.48 -0.85
C ALA A 190 -28.80 13.39 -0.35
N ALA A 191 -28.39 14.30 0.54
CA ALA A 191 -27.06 14.27 1.15
C ALA A 191 -26.85 13.02 2.02
N LEU A 192 -27.87 12.55 2.75
CA LEU A 192 -27.83 11.29 3.50
C LEU A 192 -27.61 10.07 2.58
N VAL A 193 -28.23 10.06 1.38
CA VAL A 193 -27.95 9.01 0.38
C VAL A 193 -26.49 9.05 -0.05
N GLY A 194 -25.95 10.24 -0.33
CA GLY A 194 -24.52 10.43 -0.66
C GLY A 194 -23.60 9.92 0.44
N GLN A 195 -23.89 10.24 1.69
CA GLN A 195 -23.11 9.77 2.85
C GLN A 195 -23.16 8.24 2.95
N ALA A 196 -24.33 7.62 2.82
CA ALA A 196 -24.48 6.17 2.88
C ALA A 196 -23.80 5.46 1.69
N ALA A 197 -23.85 6.06 0.51
CA ALA A 197 -23.11 5.56 -0.66
C ALA A 197 -21.59 5.62 -0.46
N GLY A 198 -21.09 6.68 0.17
CA GLY A 198 -19.68 6.78 0.57
C GLY A 198 -19.24 5.67 1.52
N ALA A 199 -20.07 5.35 2.52
CA ALA A 199 -19.81 4.24 3.44
C ALA A 199 -19.78 2.87 2.74
N VAL A 200 -20.65 2.64 1.75
CA VAL A 200 -20.60 1.42 0.92
C VAL A 200 -19.30 1.37 0.13
N ALA A 201 -18.92 2.46 -0.55
CA ALA A 201 -17.69 2.53 -1.34
C ALA A 201 -16.42 2.31 -0.50
N GLU A 202 -16.41 2.79 0.76
CA GLU A 202 -15.33 2.53 1.71
C GLU A 202 -15.17 1.03 1.96
N VAL A 203 -16.26 0.33 2.30
CA VAL A 203 -16.21 -1.11 2.60
C VAL A 203 -15.90 -1.93 1.34
N GLU A 204 -16.40 -1.55 0.17
CA GLU A 204 -16.03 -2.17 -1.11
C GLU A 204 -14.53 -2.03 -1.40
N SER A 205 -13.92 -0.90 -1.01
CA SER A 205 -12.46 -0.73 -1.11
C SER A 205 -11.71 -1.72 -0.22
N TYR A 206 -12.19 -1.97 1.01
CA TYR A 206 -11.60 -3.00 1.86
C TYR A 206 -11.79 -4.41 1.30
N LEU A 207 -12.93 -4.69 0.68
CA LEU A 207 -13.20 -6.00 0.08
C LEU A 207 -12.26 -6.28 -1.12
N LYS A 208 -11.90 -5.27 -1.90
CA LYS A 208 -10.90 -5.40 -2.98
C LYS A 208 -9.53 -5.78 -2.44
N GLU A 209 -9.18 -5.33 -1.24
CA GLU A 209 -7.93 -5.68 -0.56
C GLU A 209 -7.91 -7.13 -0.05
N ALA A 210 -9.04 -7.87 -0.10
CA ALA A 210 -9.06 -9.30 0.20
C ALA A 210 -8.43 -10.15 -0.91
N ALA A 211 -8.29 -9.63 -2.12
CA ALA A 211 -7.55 -10.23 -3.22
C ALA A 211 -6.24 -9.45 -3.43
N LEU A 212 -5.14 -9.94 -2.87
CA LEU A 212 -3.85 -9.25 -2.97
C LEU A 212 -3.22 -9.49 -4.34
N VAL A 213 -2.77 -8.40 -4.96
CA VAL A 213 -2.17 -8.42 -6.31
C VAL A 213 -0.70 -8.08 -6.25
N SER A 214 0.07 -8.55 -7.25
CA SER A 214 1.48 -8.21 -7.39
C SER A 214 1.64 -6.76 -7.86
N PRO A 215 2.44 -5.93 -7.16
CA PRO A 215 2.79 -4.57 -7.60
C PRO A 215 3.96 -4.55 -8.60
N ILE A 216 4.71 -5.65 -8.76
CA ILE A 216 5.88 -5.77 -9.63
C ILE A 216 5.87 -7.07 -10.43
N ASP A 217 6.61 -7.10 -11.52
CA ASP A 217 6.98 -8.33 -12.19
C ASP A 217 8.11 -9.00 -11.41
N GLY A 218 8.03 -10.31 -11.16
CA GLY A 218 9.07 -10.99 -10.38
C GLY A 218 8.81 -12.47 -10.20
N GLU A 219 9.47 -13.04 -9.20
CA GLU A 219 9.35 -14.43 -8.78
C GLU A 219 8.97 -14.49 -7.30
N VAL A 220 8.02 -15.35 -6.95
CA VAL A 220 7.65 -15.59 -5.54
C VAL A 220 8.83 -16.24 -4.84
N SER A 221 9.44 -15.54 -3.89
CA SER A 221 10.61 -16.04 -3.16
C SER A 221 10.25 -16.76 -1.86
N GLU A 222 9.17 -16.36 -1.19
CA GLU A 222 8.79 -16.91 0.10
C GLU A 222 7.32 -16.64 0.39
N ARG A 223 6.65 -17.60 1.02
CA ARG A 223 5.31 -17.48 1.60
C ARG A 223 5.43 -17.64 3.11
N PHE A 224 4.82 -16.74 3.89
CA PHE A 224 4.95 -16.77 5.35
C PHE A 224 3.84 -17.58 6.03
N PRO A 225 2.51 -17.24 5.85
CA PRO A 225 1.44 -18.02 6.44
C PRO A 225 1.03 -19.20 5.56
N GLU A 226 0.45 -20.20 6.19
CA GLU A 226 -0.15 -21.33 5.50
C GLU A 226 -1.65 -21.11 5.23
N VAL A 227 -2.22 -21.87 4.28
CA VAL A 227 -3.65 -21.85 3.99
C VAL A 227 -4.43 -22.19 5.25
N GLY A 228 -5.42 -21.39 5.58
CA GLY A 228 -6.22 -21.53 6.81
C GLY A 228 -5.69 -20.70 7.99
N GLU A 229 -4.50 -20.13 7.93
CA GLU A 229 -3.98 -19.25 8.99
C GLU A 229 -4.63 -17.87 8.95
N LEU A 230 -4.80 -17.27 10.14
CA LEU A 230 -5.31 -15.91 10.30
C LEU A 230 -4.15 -14.91 10.22
N VAL A 231 -4.28 -13.91 9.36
CA VAL A 231 -3.30 -12.83 9.21
C VAL A 231 -3.88 -11.50 9.65
N GLY A 232 -3.08 -10.73 10.38
CA GLY A 232 -3.45 -9.38 10.81
C GLY A 232 -3.11 -8.32 9.76
N THR A 233 -3.59 -7.11 9.97
CA THR A 233 -3.25 -5.95 9.13
C THR A 233 -1.75 -5.71 9.12
N GLY A 234 -1.16 -5.58 7.93
CA GLY A 234 0.27 -5.34 7.73
C GLY A 234 1.17 -6.56 7.95
N ALA A 235 0.61 -7.72 8.29
CA ALA A 235 1.39 -8.95 8.40
C ALA A 235 1.95 -9.35 7.02
N PRO A 236 3.22 -9.76 6.94
CA PRO A 236 3.80 -10.24 5.70
C PRO A 236 3.12 -11.53 5.27
N ILE A 237 2.74 -11.61 4.01
CA ILE A 237 2.08 -12.78 3.43
C ILE A 237 2.99 -13.46 2.42
N MET A 238 3.67 -12.68 1.58
CA MET A 238 4.51 -13.20 0.51
C MET A 238 5.61 -12.19 0.17
N ASN A 239 6.79 -12.69 -0.20
CA ASN A 239 7.84 -11.89 -0.81
C ASN A 239 7.91 -12.15 -2.32
N ILE A 240 8.02 -11.07 -3.10
CA ILE A 240 8.29 -11.12 -4.54
C ILE A 240 9.64 -10.48 -4.80
N THR A 241 10.48 -11.18 -5.54
CA THR A 241 11.82 -10.74 -5.92
C THR A 241 11.85 -10.35 -7.39
N ASP A 242 12.27 -9.11 -7.67
CA ASP A 242 12.50 -8.65 -9.05
C ASP A 242 13.86 -9.13 -9.55
N LEU A 243 13.85 -10.15 -10.41
CA LEU A 243 15.06 -10.69 -11.02
C LEU A 243 15.65 -9.80 -12.12
N ASN A 244 15.02 -8.70 -12.48
CA ASN A 244 15.58 -7.74 -13.44
C ASN A 244 16.34 -6.60 -12.73
N ASP A 245 16.10 -6.37 -11.45
CA ASP A 245 16.79 -5.35 -10.65
C ASP A 245 17.70 -6.02 -9.60
N MET A 246 18.83 -6.55 -10.07
CA MET A 246 19.84 -7.20 -9.24
C MET A 246 21.11 -6.38 -9.16
N TRP A 247 21.78 -6.47 -8.03
CA TRP A 247 23.10 -5.87 -7.80
C TRP A 247 23.95 -6.80 -6.95
N VAL A 248 25.24 -6.51 -6.90
CA VAL A 248 26.19 -7.20 -6.02
C VAL A 248 26.60 -6.26 -4.91
N THR A 249 26.45 -6.71 -3.67
CA THR A 249 26.90 -6.00 -2.48
C THR A 249 28.23 -6.57 -2.02
N PHE A 250 29.26 -5.76 -2.00
CA PHE A 250 30.60 -6.08 -1.48
C PHE A 250 30.83 -5.39 -0.15
N SER A 251 31.44 -6.12 0.78
CA SER A 251 31.96 -5.55 2.03
C SER A 251 33.48 -5.33 1.87
N ILE A 252 33.91 -4.09 1.64
CA ILE A 252 35.27 -3.73 1.28
C ILE A 252 35.89 -2.95 2.43
N ARG A 253 37.09 -3.40 2.87
CA ARG A 253 37.88 -2.68 3.88
C ARG A 253 38.43 -1.39 3.29
N GLU A 254 38.62 -0.37 4.14
CA GLU A 254 39.10 0.96 3.77
C GLU A 254 40.41 0.95 3.02
N ASP A 255 41.34 0.07 3.41
CA ASP A 255 42.65 -0.10 2.77
C ASP A 255 42.58 -0.56 1.30
N HIS A 256 41.49 -1.23 0.90
CA HIS A 256 41.21 -1.70 -0.47
C HIS A 256 40.35 -0.74 -1.30
N LEU A 257 39.90 0.40 -0.72
CA LEU A 257 39.08 1.38 -1.43
C LEU A 257 39.86 2.34 -2.34
N LYS A 258 41.21 2.34 -2.30
CA LYS A 258 42.04 3.32 -3.00
C LYS A 258 41.66 3.57 -4.46
N ASN A 259 41.25 2.51 -5.17
CA ASN A 259 40.91 2.56 -6.59
C ASN A 259 39.41 2.28 -6.86
N ILE A 260 38.55 2.22 -5.83
CA ILE A 260 37.12 1.91 -5.96
C ILE A 260 36.33 3.17 -5.60
N LYS A 261 35.66 3.75 -6.63
CA LYS A 261 34.82 4.95 -6.50
C LYS A 261 33.49 4.69 -7.21
N ILE A 262 32.50 5.53 -6.95
CA ILE A 262 31.24 5.50 -7.72
C ILE A 262 31.59 5.70 -9.21
N GLY A 263 31.06 4.80 -10.05
CA GLY A 263 31.36 4.75 -11.48
C GLY A 263 32.51 3.82 -11.88
N THR A 264 33.29 3.29 -10.93
CA THR A 264 34.38 2.33 -11.22
C THR A 264 33.78 1.02 -11.75
N GLU A 265 34.43 0.48 -12.78
CA GLU A 265 34.14 -0.85 -13.31
C GLU A 265 34.96 -1.90 -12.56
N LEU A 266 34.31 -2.98 -12.17
CA LEU A 266 34.94 -4.09 -11.43
C LEU A 266 34.80 -5.35 -12.24
N ASP A 267 35.92 -6.01 -12.51
CA ASP A 267 35.93 -7.36 -13.05
C ASP A 267 35.80 -8.35 -11.88
N ALA A 268 34.79 -9.20 -11.93
CA ALA A 268 34.47 -10.18 -10.92
C ALA A 268 34.06 -11.52 -11.54
N PHE A 269 33.99 -12.55 -10.72
CA PHE A 269 33.63 -13.90 -11.17
C PHE A 269 32.50 -14.45 -10.28
N ILE A 270 31.63 -15.26 -10.90
CA ILE A 270 30.52 -15.91 -10.21
C ILE A 270 30.82 -17.41 -10.13
N PRO A 271 31.27 -17.93 -8.98
CA PRO A 271 31.63 -19.37 -8.85
C PRO A 271 30.47 -20.31 -9.19
N ALA A 272 29.26 -19.94 -8.81
CA ALA A 272 28.05 -20.75 -9.07
C ALA A 272 27.71 -20.89 -10.58
N LEU A 273 28.31 -20.06 -11.44
CA LEU A 273 28.15 -20.08 -12.90
C LEU A 273 29.50 -20.41 -13.60
N ASP A 274 30.17 -21.45 -13.15
CA ASP A 274 31.45 -21.93 -13.70
C ASP A 274 32.53 -20.85 -13.74
N ASN A 275 32.63 -20.01 -12.70
CA ASN A 275 33.52 -18.86 -12.65
C ASN A 275 33.33 -17.87 -13.82
N ARG A 276 32.11 -17.72 -14.28
CA ARG A 276 31.77 -16.79 -15.35
C ARG A 276 32.22 -15.38 -15.01
N PRO A 277 33.01 -14.72 -15.87
CA PRO A 277 33.41 -13.34 -15.66
C PRO A 277 32.22 -12.41 -15.82
N VAL A 278 32.10 -11.42 -14.95
CA VAL A 278 31.06 -10.38 -14.97
C VAL A 278 31.69 -9.02 -14.79
N LYS A 279 31.31 -8.04 -15.59
CA LYS A 279 31.65 -6.63 -15.40
C LYS A 279 30.56 -5.96 -14.60
N LEU A 280 30.97 -5.36 -13.51
CA LEU A 280 30.10 -4.67 -12.56
C LEU A 280 30.46 -3.18 -12.53
N LYS A 281 29.48 -2.30 -12.44
CA LYS A 281 29.69 -0.86 -12.26
C LYS A 281 29.23 -0.41 -10.90
N VAL A 282 30.12 0.18 -10.11
CA VAL A 282 29.81 0.71 -8.79
C VAL A 282 28.84 1.90 -8.92
N TYR A 283 27.72 1.84 -8.22
CA TYR A 283 26.73 2.92 -8.21
C TYR A 283 26.44 3.48 -6.82
N TYR A 284 26.82 2.75 -5.77
CA TYR A 284 26.56 3.16 -4.39
C TYR A 284 27.69 2.74 -3.47
N MET A 285 28.00 3.58 -2.51
CA MET A 285 29.00 3.33 -1.49
C MET A 285 28.57 3.97 -0.17
N LYS A 286 28.61 3.21 0.90
CA LYS A 286 28.24 3.65 2.25
C LYS A 286 29.22 3.07 3.27
N ASP A 287 29.59 3.87 4.26
CA ASP A 287 30.28 3.36 5.44
C ASP A 287 29.34 2.46 6.25
N MET A 288 29.81 1.31 6.68
CA MET A 288 28.99 0.35 7.46
C MET A 288 28.86 0.75 8.93
N GLY A 289 29.23 2.00 9.28
CA GLY A 289 29.06 2.54 10.63
C GLY A 289 29.62 1.66 11.73
N THR A 290 29.58 2.13 12.96
CA THR A 290 30.20 1.54 14.17
C THR A 290 29.69 0.15 14.60
N TYR A 291 28.68 -0.43 13.94
CA TYR A 291 28.14 -1.74 14.33
C TYR A 291 29.06 -2.93 14.05
N ALA A 292 29.97 -2.81 13.10
CA ALA A 292 30.98 -3.84 12.81
C ALA A 292 32.29 -3.68 13.64
N ALA A 293 32.48 -2.57 14.31
CA ALA A 293 33.72 -2.19 14.95
C ALA A 293 33.92 -2.71 16.40
N TRP A 294 32.95 -3.40 16.99
CA TRP A 294 32.98 -3.79 18.41
C TRP A 294 33.48 -5.21 18.69
N LYS A 295 34.17 -5.84 17.76
CA LYS A 295 34.92 -7.09 18.05
C LYS A 295 36.32 -7.06 17.50
N ALA A 296 37.04 -6.00 17.74
CA ALA A 296 38.48 -6.00 17.51
C ALA A 296 39.23 -6.25 18.82
N THR A 297 39.40 -7.52 19.12
CA THR A 297 40.43 -8.00 20.02
C THR A 297 41.64 -8.42 19.19
N LYS A 298 42.45 -7.47 18.76
CA LYS A 298 43.84 -7.75 18.35
C LYS A 298 44.74 -6.62 18.78
N THR A 299 45.45 -6.86 19.85
CA THR A 299 46.69 -6.31 20.26
C THR A 299 47.75 -6.60 19.21
N ASN A 300 48.02 -5.68 18.31
CA ASN A 300 49.29 -5.52 17.55
C ASN A 300 49.10 -4.40 16.51
N GLY A 301 49.22 -3.14 16.93
CA GLY A 301 49.66 -2.03 16.07
C GLY A 301 48.97 -1.75 14.72
N GLN A 302 47.92 -2.49 14.36
CA GLN A 302 47.15 -2.28 13.13
C GLN A 302 45.89 -1.49 13.43
N PHE A 303 45.68 -0.40 12.73
CA PHE A 303 44.45 0.38 12.72
C PHE A 303 43.26 -0.53 12.40
N ASP A 304 42.20 -0.35 13.14
CA ASP A 304 40.90 -0.99 12.88
C ASP A 304 40.33 -0.42 11.56
N SER A 305 40.55 -1.15 10.45
CA SER A 305 40.11 -0.71 9.13
C SER A 305 38.60 -0.78 9.06
N LYS A 306 37.92 0.35 8.82
CA LYS A 306 36.49 0.40 8.59
C LYS A 306 36.11 -0.39 7.33
N THR A 307 34.91 -0.97 7.35
CA THR A 307 34.35 -1.68 6.20
C THR A 307 33.29 -0.83 5.55
N PHE A 308 33.31 -0.78 4.23
CA PHE A 308 32.36 -0.05 3.41
C PHE A 308 31.48 -1.03 2.63
N GLU A 309 30.19 -0.75 2.59
CA GLU A 309 29.25 -1.41 1.70
C GLU A 309 29.35 -0.76 0.32
N VAL A 310 29.75 -1.53 -0.67
CA VAL A 310 29.87 -1.10 -2.06
C VAL A 310 28.90 -1.91 -2.90
N ARG A 311 27.95 -1.24 -3.56
CA ARG A 311 27.00 -1.90 -4.45
C ARG A 311 27.37 -1.63 -5.91
N ALA A 312 27.40 -2.68 -6.69
CA ALA A 312 27.69 -2.61 -8.12
C ALA A 312 26.66 -3.38 -8.93
N ARG A 313 26.24 -2.81 -10.05
CA ARG A 313 25.28 -3.46 -10.97
C ARG A 313 26.02 -4.14 -12.11
N PRO A 314 25.55 -5.31 -12.56
CA PRO A 314 26.03 -5.91 -13.80
C PRO A 314 25.82 -4.96 -14.98
N MET A 315 26.83 -4.80 -15.83
CA MET A 315 26.74 -3.95 -17.03
C MET A 315 25.92 -4.64 -18.13
N GLU A 316 25.86 -5.96 -18.10
CA GLU A 316 25.09 -6.79 -19.02
C GLU A 316 24.21 -7.75 -18.24
N LYS A 317 23.09 -8.17 -18.82
CA LYS A 317 22.21 -9.17 -18.20
C LYS A 317 22.92 -10.51 -18.12
N VAL A 318 23.14 -11.00 -16.90
CA VAL A 318 23.73 -12.31 -16.66
C VAL A 318 22.62 -13.35 -16.56
N ALA A 319 22.61 -14.30 -17.50
CA ALA A 319 21.65 -15.41 -17.46
C ALA A 319 21.90 -16.27 -16.21
N ASP A 320 20.80 -16.74 -15.60
CA ASP A 320 20.79 -17.64 -14.44
C ASP A 320 21.40 -17.06 -13.16
N LEU A 321 21.61 -15.73 -13.13
CA LEU A 321 21.99 -15.04 -11.90
C LEU A 321 20.82 -15.10 -10.91
N ARG A 322 21.13 -15.45 -9.65
CA ARG A 322 20.15 -15.55 -8.57
C ARG A 322 20.62 -14.77 -7.34
N PRO A 323 19.70 -14.14 -6.60
CA PRO A 323 20.01 -13.57 -5.29
C PRO A 323 20.61 -14.64 -4.37
N GLY A 324 21.58 -14.24 -3.56
CA GLY A 324 22.31 -15.14 -2.68
C GLY A 324 23.59 -15.73 -3.28
N MET A 325 23.78 -15.69 -4.61
CA MET A 325 25.02 -16.15 -5.22
C MET A 325 26.20 -15.29 -4.79
N SER A 326 27.35 -15.94 -4.52
CA SER A 326 28.61 -15.26 -4.22
C SER A 326 29.26 -14.74 -5.51
N VAL A 327 29.88 -13.57 -5.39
CA VAL A 327 30.67 -12.93 -6.45
C VAL A 327 32.05 -12.62 -5.90
N ILE A 328 33.08 -13.03 -6.61
CA ILE A 328 34.47 -12.88 -6.17
C ILE A 328 35.19 -11.88 -7.08
N LYS A 329 35.77 -10.84 -6.47
CA LYS A 329 36.76 -9.96 -7.11
C LYS A 329 38.14 -10.29 -6.60
N LYS A 330 39.08 -10.65 -7.51
CA LYS A 330 40.50 -10.75 -7.17
C LYS A 330 41.09 -9.36 -7.05
N LEU A 331 41.84 -9.13 -5.97
CA LEU A 331 42.67 -7.92 -5.83
C LEU A 331 43.94 -8.15 -6.66
N THR A 332 44.14 -7.37 -7.70
CA THR A 332 45.40 -7.31 -8.39
C THR A 332 46.34 -6.47 -7.50
N ILE A 333 47.32 -7.09 -6.88
CA ILE A 333 48.38 -6.38 -6.18
C ILE A 333 49.23 -5.76 -7.32
N ASP A 334 49.00 -4.48 -7.61
CA ASP A 334 49.95 -3.71 -8.41
C ASP A 334 51.22 -3.53 -7.54
N ASN A 335 52.29 -4.28 -7.91
CA ASN A 335 53.62 -4.16 -7.36
C ASN A 335 54.25 -2.81 -7.72
#